data_cf1ca68bdd478700cbb151b726d42377
#
_entry.id   cf1ca68bdd478700cbb151b726d42377
#
_cell.length_a   1.000
_cell.length_b   1.000
_cell.length_c   1.000
_cell.angle_alpha   90.00
_cell.angle_beta   90.00
_cell.angle_gamma   90.00
#
_symmetry.space_group_name_H-M   'P 1'
#
loop_
_entity.id
_entity.type
_entity.pdbx_description
1 polymer ?
#
loop_
_entity_poly.entity_id
_entity_poly.type
_entity_poly.pdbx_seq_one_letter_code
_entity_poly.pdbx_strand_id
1 'polypeptide(L)'
;AGQQEKRVVKLQDGTLLNRYWDDRDTPRPESWVEDIATAKSNPNRPATEIYRDLRSAAASGWDFSSRWMDNPQQLNTLRTTSIVPVDLNSLMFKMEKILARASKAAGDNAMANQYETLANARQKGIEKYLWNDQQGWYADYDLKSHKVRNQLTAAALFPLYVNAAAKDRANKMATATKTHLLQPGGLNTTSVKSGQQWDAPNGWAPLQWVATEGLQNY
;
A
#
# COMPACT_ATOMS: atom_id res chain seq x y z
N ALA A 1 0.91 -18.38 12.57
CA ALA A 1 0.52 -16.98 12.27
C ALA A 1 1.67 -16.06 12.65
N GLY A 2 1.93 -15.04 11.86
CA GLY A 2 2.94 -14.02 12.18
C GLY A 2 2.46 -13.12 13.34
N GLN A 3 3.38 -12.37 13.94
CA GLN A 3 3.08 -11.40 14.99
C GLN A 3 2.72 -10.06 14.37
N GLN A 4 1.65 -9.44 14.85
CA GLN A 4 1.20 -8.13 14.38
C GLN A 4 1.25 -7.13 15.54
N GLU A 5 2.03 -6.06 15.36
CA GLU A 5 2.12 -4.99 16.34
C GLU A 5 1.84 -3.64 15.66
N LYS A 6 0.58 -3.16 15.79
CA LYS A 6 0.18 -1.86 15.22
C LYS A 6 0.69 -1.69 13.78
N ARG A 7 1.68 -0.80 13.57
CA ARG A 7 2.24 -0.42 12.26
C ARG A 7 3.24 -1.44 11.70
N VAL A 8 3.70 -2.41 12.50
CA VAL A 8 4.69 -3.41 12.08
C VAL A 8 4.06 -4.80 12.06
N VAL A 9 4.32 -5.53 11.00
CA VAL A 9 3.87 -6.90 10.80
C VAL A 9 5.09 -7.79 10.64
N LYS A 10 5.22 -8.80 11.49
CA LYS A 10 6.19 -9.87 11.34
C LYS A 10 5.49 -11.07 10.70
N LEU A 11 5.85 -11.39 9.47
CA LEU A 11 5.30 -12.51 8.72
C LEU A 11 5.85 -13.85 9.23
N GLN A 12 5.33 -14.97 8.73
CA GLN A 12 5.64 -16.31 9.26
C GLN A 12 7.14 -16.66 9.21
N ASP A 13 7.85 -16.18 8.19
CA ASP A 13 9.28 -16.41 8.01
C ASP A 13 10.17 -15.37 8.72
N GLY A 14 9.58 -14.49 9.53
CA GLY A 14 10.27 -13.44 10.23
C GLY A 14 10.44 -12.13 9.45
N THR A 15 10.00 -12.05 8.18
CA THR A 15 10.03 -10.83 7.37
C THR A 15 9.20 -9.73 8.05
N LEU A 16 9.81 -8.54 8.19
CA LEU A 16 9.15 -7.37 8.75
C LEU A 16 8.67 -6.45 7.62
N LEU A 17 7.37 -6.15 7.61
CA LEU A 17 6.74 -5.17 6.74
C LEU A 17 5.86 -4.22 7.56
N ASN A 18 5.38 -3.16 6.92
CA ASN A 18 4.57 -2.15 7.57
C ASN A 18 3.14 -2.14 7.01
N ARG A 19 2.20 -1.69 7.85
CA ARG A 19 0.81 -1.40 7.48
C ARG A 19 0.38 -0.05 8.02
N TYR A 20 -0.69 0.51 7.45
CA TYR A 20 -1.35 1.67 8.05
C TYR A 20 -2.08 1.26 9.31
N TRP A 21 -1.96 2.09 10.35
CA TRP A 21 -2.58 1.86 11.63
C TRP A 21 -2.76 3.19 12.38
N ASP A 22 -3.98 3.52 12.76
CA ASP A 22 -4.27 4.61 13.69
C ASP A 22 -4.47 4.02 15.11
N ASP A 23 -3.91 4.70 16.12
CA ASP A 23 -4.02 4.25 17.51
C ASP A 23 -5.42 4.47 18.07
N ARG A 24 -6.20 5.37 17.48
CA ARG A 24 -7.59 5.65 17.87
C ARG A 24 -8.54 4.71 17.13
N ASP A 25 -9.65 4.40 17.81
CA ASP A 25 -10.74 3.56 17.31
C ASP A 25 -12.10 4.22 17.53
N THR A 26 -12.11 5.53 17.47
CA THR A 26 -13.29 6.41 17.53
C THR A 26 -13.50 7.09 16.17
N PRO A 27 -14.71 7.60 15.87
CA PRO A 27 -14.96 8.35 14.65
C PRO A 27 -13.96 9.49 14.47
N ARG A 28 -13.64 9.86 13.24
CA ARG A 28 -12.79 11.00 12.92
C ARG A 28 -13.52 12.30 13.24
N PRO A 29 -12.88 13.29 13.87
CA PRO A 29 -13.55 14.56 14.19
C PRO A 29 -14.12 15.26 12.95
N GLU A 30 -13.38 15.25 11.84
CA GLU A 30 -13.72 15.89 10.57
C GLU A 30 -14.82 15.17 9.78
N SER A 31 -15.16 13.92 10.13
CA SER A 31 -16.15 13.08 9.47
C SER A 31 -16.97 12.27 10.47
N TRP A 32 -17.32 12.91 11.58
CA TRP A 32 -17.95 12.22 12.72
C TRP A 32 -19.27 11.55 12.38
N VAL A 33 -20.13 12.24 11.64
CA VAL A 33 -21.47 11.74 11.27
C VAL A 33 -21.35 10.60 10.27
N GLU A 34 -20.50 10.75 9.28
CA GLU A 34 -20.27 9.78 8.20
C GLU A 34 -19.65 8.49 8.74
N ASP A 35 -18.68 8.60 9.64
CA ASP A 35 -18.04 7.44 10.27
C ASP A 35 -19.03 6.64 11.13
N ILE A 36 -19.88 7.33 11.91
CA ILE A 36 -20.94 6.68 12.70
C ILE A 36 -21.96 5.99 11.77
N ALA A 37 -22.38 6.65 10.70
CA ALA A 37 -23.30 6.06 9.73
C ALA A 37 -22.72 4.81 9.06
N THR A 38 -21.43 4.88 8.68
CA THR A 38 -20.71 3.74 8.11
C THR A 38 -20.66 2.57 9.09
N ALA A 39 -20.33 2.80 10.36
CA ALA A 39 -20.29 1.74 11.36
C ALA A 39 -21.69 1.13 11.62
N LYS A 40 -22.72 1.96 11.73
CA LYS A 40 -24.11 1.50 11.91
C LYS A 40 -24.61 0.65 10.75
N SER A 41 -24.13 0.86 9.53
CA SER A 41 -24.52 0.09 8.35
C SER A 41 -23.94 -1.34 8.31
N ASN A 42 -23.05 -1.70 9.25
CA ASN A 42 -22.52 -3.06 9.41
C ASN A 42 -22.56 -3.50 10.89
N PRO A 43 -23.73 -3.81 11.44
CA PRO A 43 -23.89 -4.13 12.87
C PRO A 43 -23.22 -5.45 13.28
N ASN A 44 -22.83 -6.29 12.31
CA ASN A 44 -22.14 -7.56 12.57
C ASN A 44 -20.64 -7.40 12.84
N ARG A 45 -20.12 -6.17 12.72
CA ARG A 45 -18.72 -5.86 12.97
C ARG A 45 -18.60 -4.80 14.06
N PRO A 46 -17.64 -4.95 15.02
CA PRO A 46 -17.43 -3.93 16.05
C PRO A 46 -17.16 -2.55 15.44
N ALA A 47 -17.90 -1.53 15.89
CA ALA A 47 -17.76 -0.16 15.39
C ALA A 47 -16.34 0.38 15.56
N THR A 48 -15.66 0.03 16.65
CA THR A 48 -14.25 0.40 16.93
C THR A 48 -13.28 -0.13 15.88
N GLU A 49 -13.52 -1.32 15.33
CA GLU A 49 -12.71 -1.84 14.22
C GLU A 49 -12.94 -1.04 12.94
N ILE A 50 -14.20 -0.71 12.63
CA ILE A 50 -14.54 0.08 11.44
C ILE A 50 -13.91 1.47 11.56
N TYR A 51 -14.01 2.13 12.71
CA TYR A 51 -13.39 3.44 12.92
C TYR A 51 -11.87 3.39 12.75
N ARG A 52 -11.21 2.39 13.31
CA ARG A 52 -9.75 2.24 13.14
C ARG A 52 -9.38 2.04 11.68
N ASP A 53 -10.12 1.24 10.95
CA ASP A 53 -9.86 1.01 9.53
C ASP A 53 -10.13 2.26 8.68
N LEU A 54 -11.20 3.04 8.94
CA LEU A 54 -11.46 4.34 8.32
C LEU A 54 -10.31 5.32 8.57
N ARG A 55 -9.87 5.45 9.82
CA ARG A 55 -8.75 6.31 10.22
C ARG A 55 -7.43 5.87 9.57
N SER A 56 -7.20 4.57 9.50
CA SER A 56 -5.99 4.02 8.87
C SER A 56 -6.00 4.22 7.35
N ALA A 57 -7.17 4.15 6.71
CA ALA A 57 -7.32 4.49 5.30
C ALA A 57 -7.09 5.99 5.06
N ALA A 58 -7.61 6.87 5.92
CA ALA A 58 -7.33 8.30 5.86
C ALA A 58 -5.83 8.59 6.00
N ALA A 59 -5.14 7.93 6.95
CA ALA A 59 -3.70 8.05 7.11
C ALA A 59 -2.88 7.60 5.90
N SER A 60 -3.44 6.75 5.04
CA SER A 60 -2.80 6.35 3.78
C SER A 60 -2.88 7.42 2.68
N GLY A 61 -3.78 8.39 2.82
CA GLY A 61 -4.15 9.33 1.76
C GLY A 61 -5.10 8.77 0.70
N TRP A 62 -5.52 7.49 0.80
CA TRP A 62 -6.47 6.84 -0.12
C TRP A 62 -7.86 6.70 0.53
N ASP A 63 -8.44 7.79 0.93
CA ASP A 63 -9.71 7.88 1.61
C ASP A 63 -10.83 8.43 0.67
N PHE A 64 -11.61 7.54 0.01
CA PHE A 64 -11.48 6.09 0.17
C PHE A 64 -11.30 5.40 -1.18
N SER A 65 -11.08 4.10 -1.13
CA SER A 65 -10.85 3.26 -2.31
C SER A 65 -11.31 1.83 -2.05
N SER A 66 -11.78 1.17 -3.09
CA SER A 66 -12.02 -0.28 -3.11
C SER A 66 -10.81 -1.10 -2.73
N ARG A 67 -9.61 -0.50 -2.82
CA ARG A 67 -8.34 -1.07 -2.37
C ARG A 67 -8.42 -1.63 -0.95
N TRP A 68 -9.18 -0.96 -0.08
CA TRP A 68 -9.29 -1.34 1.33
C TRP A 68 -10.48 -2.25 1.65
N MET A 69 -11.40 -2.48 0.69
CA MET A 69 -12.68 -3.12 0.91
C MET A 69 -12.69 -4.60 0.52
N ASP A 70 -13.53 -5.39 1.18
CA ASP A 70 -13.89 -6.74 0.73
C ASP A 70 -14.97 -6.69 -0.35
N ASN A 71 -15.95 -5.80 -0.18
CA ASN A 71 -16.94 -5.48 -1.22
C ASN A 71 -16.69 -4.05 -1.73
N PRO A 72 -16.27 -3.86 -3.00
CA PRO A 72 -15.95 -2.55 -3.57
C PRO A 72 -17.08 -1.52 -3.52
N GLN A 73 -18.31 -1.96 -3.38
CA GLN A 73 -19.51 -1.08 -3.34
C GLN A 73 -19.94 -0.73 -1.91
N GLN A 74 -19.24 -1.23 -0.88
CA GLN A 74 -19.66 -1.09 0.52
C GLN A 74 -18.48 -0.63 1.39
N LEU A 75 -18.45 0.67 1.71
CA LEU A 75 -17.39 1.26 2.52
C LEU A 75 -17.25 0.60 3.90
N ASN A 76 -18.34 0.13 4.50
CA ASN A 76 -18.34 -0.56 5.79
C ASN A 76 -17.64 -1.93 5.80
N THR A 77 -17.19 -2.40 4.62
CA THR A 77 -16.39 -3.63 4.47
C THR A 77 -14.88 -3.37 4.42
N LEU A 78 -14.45 -2.13 4.60
CA LEU A 78 -13.02 -1.80 4.62
C LEU A 78 -12.30 -2.49 5.80
N ARG A 79 -11.06 -2.88 5.54
CA ARG A 79 -10.20 -3.58 6.52
C ARG A 79 -8.73 -3.21 6.34
N THR A 80 -8.49 -1.93 6.26
CA THR A 80 -7.18 -1.33 5.99
C THR A 80 -6.08 -1.89 6.88
N THR A 81 -6.38 -2.09 8.17
CA THR A 81 -5.43 -2.64 9.14
C THR A 81 -5.07 -4.10 8.92
N SER A 82 -5.81 -4.82 8.06
CA SER A 82 -5.51 -6.20 7.66
C SER A 82 -4.73 -6.30 6.35
N ILE A 83 -4.24 -5.16 5.83
CA ILE A 83 -3.55 -5.09 4.55
C ILE A 83 -2.12 -4.56 4.76
N VAL A 84 -1.15 -5.21 4.14
CA VAL A 84 0.23 -4.74 4.02
C VAL A 84 0.37 -4.04 2.66
N PRO A 85 0.42 -2.69 2.62
CA PRO A 85 0.36 -1.94 1.38
C PRO A 85 1.71 -1.85 0.70
N VAL A 86 1.70 -1.96 -0.64
CA VAL A 86 2.91 -1.99 -1.45
C VAL A 86 3.61 -0.63 -1.50
N ASP A 87 2.86 0.45 -1.55
CA ASP A 87 3.38 1.83 -1.57
C ASP A 87 4.09 2.20 -0.26
N LEU A 88 3.46 1.97 0.89
CA LEU A 88 4.08 2.25 2.19
C LEU A 88 5.41 1.51 2.34
N ASN A 89 5.46 0.22 1.98
CA ASN A 89 6.68 -0.57 2.10
C ASN A 89 7.75 -0.13 1.10
N SER A 90 7.37 0.34 -0.08
CA SER A 90 8.29 0.96 -1.04
C SER A 90 8.87 2.28 -0.51
N LEU A 91 8.04 3.14 0.07
CA LEU A 91 8.48 4.39 0.68
C LEU A 91 9.40 4.16 1.89
N MET A 92 9.09 3.15 2.73
CA MET A 92 9.98 2.74 3.82
C MET A 92 11.34 2.27 3.31
N PHE A 93 11.39 1.48 2.23
CA PHE A 93 12.63 1.10 1.56
C PHE A 93 13.43 2.34 1.12
N LYS A 94 12.78 3.30 0.47
CA LYS A 94 13.42 4.54 0.01
C LYS A 94 13.98 5.33 1.18
N MET A 95 13.23 5.44 2.28
CA MET A 95 13.66 6.12 3.50
C MET A 95 14.91 5.44 4.10
N GLU A 96 14.91 4.12 4.23
CA GLU A 96 16.06 3.35 4.72
C GLU A 96 17.29 3.57 3.84
N LYS A 97 17.16 3.57 2.52
CA LYS A 97 18.26 3.88 1.57
C LYS A 97 18.77 5.31 1.72
N ILE A 98 17.89 6.28 1.96
CA ILE A 98 18.29 7.68 2.20
C ILE A 98 19.04 7.79 3.51
N LEU A 99 18.57 7.16 4.58
CA LEU A 99 19.22 7.16 5.90
C LEU A 99 20.61 6.49 5.83
N ALA A 100 20.73 5.38 5.11
CA ALA A 100 22.03 4.73 4.90
C ALA A 100 23.04 5.67 4.21
N ARG A 101 22.62 6.38 3.16
CA ARG A 101 23.48 7.36 2.46
C ARG A 101 23.85 8.56 3.33
N ALA A 102 22.87 9.10 4.07
CA ALA A 102 23.09 10.24 4.96
C ALA A 102 24.07 9.88 6.10
N SER A 103 23.90 8.72 6.74
CA SER A 103 24.80 8.22 7.77
C SER A 103 26.23 8.02 7.23
N LYS A 104 26.35 7.45 6.03
CA LYS A 104 27.67 7.29 5.38
C LYS A 104 28.33 8.64 5.09
N ALA A 105 27.59 9.62 4.60
CA ALA A 105 28.09 10.97 4.35
C ALA A 105 28.52 11.68 5.64
N ALA A 106 27.85 11.39 6.76
CA ALA A 106 28.21 11.89 8.09
C ALA A 106 29.39 11.13 8.76
N GLY A 107 29.93 10.08 8.10
CA GLY A 107 31.04 9.27 8.66
C GLY A 107 30.58 8.14 9.60
N ASP A 108 29.27 7.99 9.85
CA ASP A 108 28.72 6.91 10.68
C ASP A 108 28.49 5.65 9.84
N ASN A 109 29.56 4.88 9.65
CA ASN A 109 29.50 3.64 8.89
C ASN A 109 28.68 2.54 9.57
N ALA A 110 28.60 2.53 10.90
CA ALA A 110 27.82 1.53 11.63
C ALA A 110 26.31 1.73 11.35
N MET A 111 25.82 2.94 11.48
CA MET A 111 24.43 3.29 11.19
C MET A 111 24.11 3.11 9.68
N ALA A 112 25.04 3.49 8.79
CA ALA A 112 24.90 3.28 7.35
C ALA A 112 24.69 1.79 7.02
N ASN A 113 25.49 0.89 7.58
CA ASN A 113 25.37 -0.55 7.38
C ASN A 113 24.06 -1.11 7.97
N GLN A 114 23.62 -0.59 9.11
CA GLN A 114 22.34 -0.99 9.71
C GLN A 114 21.16 -0.66 8.79
N TYR A 115 21.08 0.58 8.29
CA TYR A 115 19.98 0.97 7.38
C TYR A 115 20.07 0.27 6.02
N GLU A 116 21.26 0.01 5.50
CA GLU A 116 21.41 -0.79 4.27
C GLU A 116 20.89 -2.22 4.47
N THR A 117 21.16 -2.83 5.62
CA THR A 117 20.65 -4.16 5.97
C THR A 117 19.12 -4.17 6.04
N LEU A 118 18.52 -3.15 6.66
CA LEU A 118 17.06 -3.01 6.73
C LEU A 118 16.45 -2.84 5.34
N ALA A 119 17.02 -1.96 4.51
CA ALA A 119 16.55 -1.74 3.14
C ALA A 119 16.60 -3.03 2.31
N ASN A 120 17.71 -3.77 2.37
CA ASN A 120 17.87 -5.03 1.65
C ASN A 120 16.87 -6.11 2.11
N ALA A 121 16.61 -6.19 3.42
CA ALA A 121 15.62 -7.09 3.97
C ALA A 121 14.19 -6.72 3.51
N ARG A 122 13.87 -5.42 3.49
CA ARG A 122 12.58 -4.91 3.01
C ARG A 122 12.39 -5.15 1.53
N GLN A 123 13.41 -4.91 0.69
CA GLN A 123 13.35 -5.19 -0.73
C GLN A 123 13.01 -6.67 -0.99
N LYS A 124 13.68 -7.58 -0.30
CA LYS A 124 13.37 -9.02 -0.37
C LYS A 124 11.92 -9.30 0.06
N GLY A 125 11.44 -8.61 1.09
CA GLY A 125 10.05 -8.72 1.55
C GLY A 125 9.04 -8.24 0.50
N ILE A 126 9.30 -7.10 -0.15
CA ILE A 126 8.48 -6.57 -1.26
C ILE A 126 8.42 -7.58 -2.40
N GLU A 127 9.58 -8.08 -2.84
CA GLU A 127 9.68 -9.05 -3.93
C GLU A 127 8.99 -10.38 -3.62
N LYS A 128 9.00 -10.81 -2.36
CA LYS A 128 8.42 -12.09 -1.94
C LYS A 128 6.92 -12.04 -1.69
N TYR A 129 6.43 -10.98 -1.03
CA TYR A 129 5.06 -10.93 -0.49
C TYR A 129 4.14 -10.00 -1.24
N LEU A 130 4.68 -9.01 -1.98
CA LEU A 130 3.89 -7.99 -2.66
C LEU A 130 3.91 -8.14 -4.20
N TRP A 131 4.49 -9.23 -4.70
CA TRP A 131 4.45 -9.59 -6.12
C TRP A 131 3.45 -10.73 -6.35
N ASN A 132 2.51 -10.52 -7.27
CA ASN A 132 1.57 -11.54 -7.69
C ASN A 132 2.05 -12.21 -8.99
N ASP A 133 2.63 -13.41 -8.87
CA ASP A 133 3.16 -14.15 -10.01
C ASP A 133 2.08 -14.54 -11.03
N GLN A 134 0.85 -14.81 -10.56
CA GLN A 134 -0.26 -15.21 -11.44
C GLN A 134 -0.74 -14.06 -12.30
N GLN A 135 -0.74 -12.85 -11.76
CA GLN A 135 -1.22 -11.66 -12.43
C GLN A 135 -0.09 -10.88 -13.13
N GLY A 136 1.14 -11.02 -12.70
CA GLY A 136 2.29 -10.31 -13.25
C GLY A 136 2.39 -8.85 -12.79
N TRP A 137 1.93 -8.52 -11.59
CA TRP A 137 2.05 -7.18 -11.01
C TRP A 137 2.28 -7.17 -9.49
N TYR A 138 2.78 -6.05 -8.99
CA TYR A 138 2.81 -5.81 -7.55
C TYR A 138 1.41 -5.49 -7.03
N ALA A 139 1.11 -5.95 -5.83
CA ALA A 139 -0.16 -5.68 -5.14
C ALA A 139 0.03 -5.75 -3.62
N ASP A 140 -0.98 -5.32 -2.90
CA ASP A 140 -1.00 -5.40 -1.45
C ASP A 140 -1.11 -6.86 -0.97
N TYR A 141 -0.59 -7.14 0.23
CA TYR A 141 -0.71 -8.47 0.84
C TYR A 141 -1.80 -8.46 1.91
N ASP A 142 -2.60 -9.50 1.91
CA ASP A 142 -3.73 -9.69 2.80
C ASP A 142 -3.33 -10.57 3.99
N LEU A 143 -3.42 -10.02 5.19
CA LEU A 143 -3.06 -10.72 6.44
C LEU A 143 -4.09 -11.76 6.88
N LYS A 144 -5.34 -11.69 6.41
CA LYS A 144 -6.37 -12.68 6.74
C LYS A 144 -6.25 -13.93 5.88
N SER A 145 -6.11 -13.74 4.58
CA SER A 145 -5.96 -14.86 3.62
C SER A 145 -4.52 -15.37 3.49
N HIS A 146 -3.54 -14.61 4.00
CA HIS A 146 -2.10 -14.86 3.83
C HIS A 146 -1.68 -14.97 2.35
N LYS A 147 -2.25 -14.10 1.50
CA LYS A 147 -1.98 -14.07 0.05
C LYS A 147 -1.79 -12.64 -0.44
N VAL A 148 -1.01 -12.48 -1.50
CA VAL A 148 -1.00 -11.27 -2.29
C VAL A 148 -2.36 -11.10 -2.97
N ARG A 149 -2.86 -9.88 -3.01
CA ARG A 149 -4.16 -9.55 -3.63
C ARG A 149 -4.07 -9.58 -5.15
N ASN A 150 -5.23 -9.78 -5.81
CA ASN A 150 -5.32 -9.76 -7.27
C ASN A 150 -5.63 -8.37 -7.83
N GLN A 151 -5.96 -7.39 -6.99
CA GLN A 151 -6.34 -6.06 -7.41
C GLN A 151 -5.11 -5.25 -7.82
N LEU A 152 -5.06 -4.83 -9.10
CA LEU A 152 -4.09 -3.85 -9.57
C LEU A 152 -4.56 -2.44 -9.22
N THR A 153 -3.66 -1.66 -8.64
CA THR A 153 -3.85 -0.23 -8.35
C THR A 153 -2.61 0.55 -8.77
N ALA A 154 -2.70 1.87 -8.90
CA ALA A 154 -1.54 2.71 -9.21
C ALA A 154 -0.45 2.65 -8.11
N ALA A 155 -0.77 2.20 -6.90
CA ALA A 155 0.21 1.93 -5.85
C ALA A 155 1.24 0.84 -6.23
N ALA A 156 0.90 -0.05 -7.17
CA ALA A 156 1.79 -1.07 -7.71
C ALA A 156 3.04 -0.51 -8.43
N LEU A 157 3.04 0.79 -8.75
CA LEU A 157 4.17 1.46 -9.42
C LEU A 157 5.22 2.01 -8.43
N PHE A 158 4.92 2.03 -7.13
CA PHE A 158 5.88 2.51 -6.13
C PHE A 158 7.17 1.69 -6.05
N PRO A 159 7.18 0.35 -6.16
CA PRO A 159 8.44 -0.40 -6.22
C PRO A 159 9.36 0.05 -7.36
N LEU A 160 8.80 0.43 -8.52
CA LEU A 160 9.57 0.99 -9.64
C LEU A 160 10.09 2.39 -9.30
N TYR A 161 9.22 3.25 -8.78
CA TYR A 161 9.56 4.63 -8.40
C TYR A 161 10.72 4.72 -7.41
N VAL A 162 10.83 3.77 -6.49
CA VAL A 162 11.90 3.74 -5.48
C VAL A 162 13.10 2.89 -5.88
N ASN A 163 13.13 2.32 -7.09
CA ASN A 163 14.16 1.40 -7.58
C ASN A 163 14.28 0.12 -6.73
N ALA A 164 13.17 -0.39 -6.21
CA ALA A 164 13.12 -1.64 -5.47
C ALA A 164 12.74 -2.86 -6.32
N ALA A 165 12.13 -2.64 -7.49
CA ALA A 165 11.64 -3.71 -8.36
C ALA A 165 12.75 -4.46 -9.10
N ALA A 166 12.56 -5.75 -9.32
CA ALA A 166 13.38 -6.51 -10.26
C ALA A 166 13.07 -6.07 -11.71
N LYS A 167 14.08 -6.06 -12.58
CA LYS A 167 13.96 -5.53 -13.95
C LYS A 167 12.90 -6.25 -14.81
N ASP A 168 12.83 -7.57 -14.71
CA ASP A 168 11.84 -8.38 -15.41
C ASP A 168 10.41 -8.06 -14.93
N ARG A 169 10.24 -7.83 -13.64
CA ARG A 169 8.97 -7.42 -13.03
C ARG A 169 8.55 -6.01 -13.44
N ALA A 170 9.50 -5.09 -13.57
CA ALA A 170 9.23 -3.75 -14.07
C ALA A 170 8.66 -3.77 -15.50
N ASN A 171 9.19 -4.61 -16.39
CA ASN A 171 8.65 -4.80 -17.74
C ASN A 171 7.20 -5.33 -17.73
N LYS A 172 6.90 -6.29 -16.84
CA LYS A 172 5.53 -6.82 -16.67
C LYS A 172 4.60 -5.71 -16.13
N MET A 173 5.08 -4.92 -15.16
CA MET A 173 4.34 -3.77 -14.64
C MET A 173 4.01 -2.73 -15.70
N ALA A 174 4.94 -2.40 -16.60
CA ALA A 174 4.69 -1.48 -17.70
C ALA A 174 3.53 -1.97 -18.59
N THR A 175 3.54 -3.26 -18.93
CA THR A 175 2.46 -3.89 -19.71
C THR A 175 1.12 -3.87 -18.95
N ALA A 176 1.11 -4.28 -17.69
CA ALA A 176 -0.10 -4.30 -16.86
C ALA A 176 -0.69 -2.89 -16.68
N THR A 177 0.15 -1.90 -16.43
CA THR A 177 -0.24 -0.48 -16.30
C THR A 177 -0.90 0.02 -17.58
N LYS A 178 -0.28 -0.21 -18.73
CA LYS A 178 -0.82 0.18 -20.04
C LYS A 178 -2.17 -0.48 -20.32
N THR A 179 -2.30 -1.75 -19.98
CA THR A 179 -3.50 -2.54 -20.30
C THR A 179 -4.68 -2.23 -19.39
N HIS A 180 -4.44 -1.98 -18.10
CA HIS A 180 -5.50 -1.97 -17.10
C HIS A 180 -5.76 -0.61 -16.45
N LEU A 181 -4.76 0.28 -16.40
CA LEU A 181 -4.88 1.56 -15.70
C LEU A 181 -4.82 2.77 -16.64
N LEU A 182 -4.09 2.69 -17.75
CA LEU A 182 -3.93 3.82 -18.66
C LEU A 182 -5.22 4.08 -19.45
N GLN A 183 -5.69 5.33 -19.40
CA GLN A 183 -6.86 5.83 -20.08
C GLN A 183 -6.49 7.10 -20.87
N PRO A 184 -7.34 7.61 -21.78
CA PRO A 184 -7.04 8.83 -22.56
C PRO A 184 -6.68 10.05 -21.70
N GLY A 185 -7.19 10.14 -20.47
CA GLY A 185 -6.92 11.24 -19.53
C GLY A 185 -5.75 10.99 -18.56
N GLY A 186 -5.04 9.86 -18.68
CA GLY A 186 -3.97 9.44 -17.76
C GLY A 186 -4.27 8.15 -17.03
N LEU A 187 -3.54 7.87 -15.95
CA LEU A 187 -3.75 6.66 -15.18
C LEU A 187 -4.92 6.78 -14.21
N ASN A 188 -5.84 5.84 -14.29
CA ASN A 188 -6.80 5.61 -13.22
C ASN A 188 -6.09 5.11 -11.96
N THR A 189 -6.63 5.47 -10.79
CA THR A 189 -6.12 5.01 -9.50
C THR A 189 -6.30 3.51 -9.31
N THR A 190 -7.44 2.98 -9.74
CA THR A 190 -7.76 1.53 -9.84
C THR A 190 -8.58 1.28 -11.09
N SER A 191 -8.85 0.01 -11.42
CA SER A 191 -9.79 -0.37 -12.48
C SER A 191 -11.25 -0.48 -12.00
N VAL A 192 -11.51 -0.29 -10.72
CA VAL A 192 -12.82 -0.47 -10.09
C VAL A 192 -13.61 0.84 -10.06
N LYS A 193 -14.87 0.79 -10.45
CA LYS A 193 -15.82 1.92 -10.33
C LYS A 193 -16.68 1.70 -9.08
N SER A 194 -16.25 2.23 -7.94
CA SER A 194 -16.97 2.12 -6.66
C SER A 194 -17.71 3.39 -6.25
N GLY A 195 -17.47 4.50 -6.95
CA GLY A 195 -17.92 5.83 -6.53
C GLY A 195 -16.98 6.51 -5.52
N GLN A 196 -15.95 5.82 -5.04
CA GLN A 196 -14.95 6.40 -4.15
C GLN A 196 -13.94 7.25 -4.93
N GLN A 197 -13.43 8.32 -4.30
CA GLN A 197 -12.55 9.27 -4.98
C GLN A 197 -11.19 8.69 -5.41
N TRP A 198 -10.72 7.60 -4.78
CA TRP A 198 -9.49 6.91 -5.13
C TRP A 198 -9.74 5.62 -5.93
N ASP A 199 -10.82 5.62 -6.73
CA ASP A 199 -11.16 4.57 -7.69
C ASP A 199 -11.46 5.15 -9.07
N ALA A 200 -11.60 4.28 -10.08
CA ALA A 200 -11.94 4.70 -11.44
C ALA A 200 -13.28 5.48 -11.46
N PRO A 201 -13.40 6.52 -12.28
CA PRO A 201 -12.48 6.95 -13.35
C PRO A 201 -11.41 7.95 -12.88
N ASN A 202 -11.26 8.16 -11.58
CA ASN A 202 -10.40 9.22 -11.05
C ASN A 202 -8.92 8.86 -11.17
N GLY A 203 -8.13 9.85 -11.55
CA GLY A 203 -6.67 9.85 -11.54
C GLY A 203 -6.16 10.99 -10.65
N TRP A 204 -5.01 10.80 -10.01
CA TRP A 204 -4.42 11.75 -9.09
C TRP A 204 -3.01 12.13 -9.55
N ALA A 205 -2.71 13.43 -9.60
CA ALA A 205 -1.44 13.94 -10.11
C ALA A 205 -0.19 13.29 -9.46
N PRO A 206 -0.13 13.06 -8.13
CA PRO A 206 1.01 12.38 -7.53
C PRO A 206 1.23 10.96 -8.07
N LEU A 207 0.16 10.24 -8.39
CA LEU A 207 0.28 8.88 -8.94
C LEU A 207 0.72 8.88 -10.41
N GLN A 208 0.35 9.90 -11.19
CA GLN A 208 0.89 10.11 -12.54
C GLN A 208 2.41 10.32 -12.48
N TRP A 209 2.87 11.16 -11.54
CA TRP A 209 4.29 11.40 -11.30
C TRP A 209 5.04 10.12 -10.93
N VAL A 210 4.54 9.40 -9.91
CA VAL A 210 5.13 8.12 -9.48
C VAL A 210 5.24 7.13 -10.63
N ALA A 211 4.20 7.05 -11.47
CA ALA A 211 4.20 6.17 -12.63
C ALA A 211 5.25 6.56 -13.66
N THR A 212 5.32 7.85 -14.01
CA THR A 212 6.26 8.37 -14.99
C THR A 212 7.70 8.13 -14.55
N GLU A 213 8.05 8.61 -13.36
CA GLU A 213 9.40 8.41 -12.77
C GLU A 213 9.73 6.94 -12.61
N GLY A 214 8.78 6.15 -12.09
CA GLY A 214 8.99 4.72 -11.88
C GLY A 214 9.27 3.96 -13.17
N LEU A 215 8.54 4.23 -14.23
CA LEU A 215 8.75 3.59 -15.53
C LEU A 215 10.03 4.07 -16.23
N GLN A 216 10.44 5.32 -16.02
CA GLN A 216 11.70 5.85 -16.56
C GLN A 216 12.95 5.26 -15.91
N ASN A 217 12.83 4.72 -14.69
CA ASN A 217 13.96 4.10 -13.98
C ASN A 217 14.41 2.77 -14.60
N TYR A 218 13.62 2.17 -15.51
CA TYR A 218 13.82 0.85 -16.10
C TYR A 218 13.80 0.85 -17.62
#